data_e09a20071688cf311ba5f5c5965b4e7c
#
_entry.id   e09a20071688cf311ba5f5c5965b4e7c
#
_cell.length_a   1.000
_cell.length_b   1.000
_cell.length_c   1.000
_cell.angle_alpha   90.00
_cell.angle_beta   90.00
_cell.angle_gamma   90.00
#
_symmetry.space_group_name_H-M   'P 1'
#
loop_
_entity.id
_entity.type
_entity.pdbx_description
1 polymer ?
#
loop_
_entity_poly.entity_id
_entity_poly.type
_entity_poly.pdbx_seq_one_letter_code
_entity_poly.pdbx_strand_id
1 'polypeptide(L)'
;KQLTALTELGELSQGIVLLHHAILAYPDWPKWQEIVGFDPQFSGYRIGETIRTEIADPDHPITRGVEPWEMIDETYQMMNAGEGCHVLLTCDHPRNAHTLAWTRQYRGARVFCYQSGHDDRTWVNPIFREVLRRGILWTAGRI
;
A
#
# COMPACT_ATOMS: atom_id res chain seq x y z
N LYS A 1 -4.94 -12.24 22.35
CA LYS A 1 -6.02 -11.22 22.30
C LYS A 1 -5.93 -10.30 21.06
N GLN A 2 -4.75 -9.75 20.71
CA GLN A 2 -4.61 -8.85 19.56
C GLN A 2 -4.92 -9.55 18.23
N LEU A 3 -4.31 -10.72 17.96
CA LEU A 3 -4.57 -11.47 16.74
C LEU A 3 -6.04 -11.91 16.63
N THR A 4 -6.70 -12.23 17.75
CA THR A 4 -8.12 -12.58 17.75
C THR A 4 -8.99 -11.43 17.23
N ALA A 5 -8.75 -10.19 17.66
CA ALA A 5 -9.49 -9.04 17.14
C ALA A 5 -9.21 -8.80 15.66
N LEU A 6 -7.98 -9.01 15.18
CA LEU A 6 -7.64 -8.86 13.77
C LEU A 6 -8.26 -9.96 12.88
N THR A 7 -8.67 -11.12 13.44
CA THR A 7 -9.38 -12.14 12.65
C THR A 7 -10.77 -11.69 12.22
N GLU A 8 -11.35 -10.70 12.88
CA GLU A 8 -12.68 -10.14 12.57
C GLU A 8 -12.62 -9.06 11.48
N LEU A 9 -11.42 -8.64 11.06
CA LEU A 9 -11.27 -7.71 9.94
C LEU A 9 -11.92 -8.29 8.68
N GLY A 10 -12.70 -7.46 8.01
CA GLY A 10 -13.41 -7.84 6.80
C GLY A 10 -14.76 -8.53 7.04
N GLU A 11 -15.14 -8.87 8.27
CA GLU A 11 -16.50 -9.36 8.57
C GLU A 11 -17.57 -8.27 8.35
N LEU A 12 -17.16 -7.01 8.53
CA LEU A 12 -17.96 -5.83 8.22
C LEU A 12 -17.37 -5.12 7.00
N SER A 13 -18.16 -4.21 6.42
CA SER A 13 -17.74 -3.38 5.27
C SER A 13 -16.82 -2.22 5.62
N GLN A 14 -16.15 -2.28 6.77
CA GLN A 14 -15.16 -1.27 7.16
C GLN A 14 -13.95 -1.28 6.23
N GLY A 15 -13.42 -0.10 5.89
CA GLY A 15 -12.20 0.02 5.10
C GLY A 15 -10.95 -0.39 5.88
N ILE A 16 -9.99 -0.95 5.18
CA ILE A 16 -8.67 -1.32 5.72
C ILE A 16 -7.60 -0.55 4.95
N VAL A 17 -6.74 0.18 5.67
CA VAL A 17 -5.57 0.86 5.09
C VAL A 17 -4.32 0.29 5.73
N LEU A 18 -3.44 -0.27 4.93
CA LEU A 18 -2.13 -0.77 5.34
C LEU A 18 -1.07 0.17 4.80
N LEU A 19 -0.43 0.91 5.69
CA LEU A 19 0.56 1.90 5.34
C LEU A 19 1.94 1.46 5.76
N HIS A 20 2.89 1.55 4.84
CA HIS A 20 4.31 1.34 5.08
C HIS A 20 4.59 -0.01 5.78
N HIS A 21 5.20 -0.02 6.94
CA HIS A 21 5.53 -1.22 7.71
C HIS A 21 4.33 -2.09 8.09
N ALA A 22 3.11 -1.55 8.09
CA ALA A 22 1.92 -2.35 8.35
C ALA A 22 1.74 -3.49 7.34
N ILE A 23 2.25 -3.35 6.11
CA ILE A 23 2.24 -4.42 5.11
C ILE A 23 3.01 -5.66 5.60
N LEU A 24 4.05 -5.45 6.39
CA LEU A 24 4.99 -6.48 6.90
C LEU A 24 4.72 -6.85 8.37
N ALA A 25 3.63 -6.38 8.99
CA ALA A 25 3.44 -6.42 10.44
C ALA A 25 3.37 -7.83 11.04
N TYR A 26 2.87 -8.81 10.30
CA TYR A 26 2.68 -10.19 10.78
C TYR A 26 3.14 -11.21 9.72
N PRO A 27 4.45 -11.33 9.45
CA PRO A 27 4.97 -12.12 8.33
C PRO A 27 4.62 -13.61 8.43
N ASP A 28 4.55 -14.15 9.64
CA ASP A 28 4.26 -15.57 9.89
C ASP A 28 2.77 -15.86 10.08
N TRP A 29 1.89 -14.89 9.84
CA TRP A 29 0.47 -15.08 10.01
C TRP A 29 -0.27 -15.08 8.65
N PRO A 30 -0.71 -16.26 8.16
CA PRO A 30 -1.31 -16.39 6.83
C PRO A 30 -2.52 -15.45 6.58
N LYS A 31 -3.31 -15.16 7.62
CA LYS A 31 -4.43 -14.21 7.48
C LYS A 31 -3.98 -12.78 7.19
N TRP A 32 -2.80 -12.38 7.65
CA TRP A 32 -2.28 -11.06 7.29
C TRP A 32 -1.90 -11.01 5.82
N GLN A 33 -1.29 -12.08 5.32
CA GLN A 33 -0.97 -12.23 3.91
C GLN A 33 -2.25 -12.23 3.04
N GLU A 34 -3.35 -12.83 3.52
CA GLU A 34 -4.66 -12.73 2.86
C GLU A 34 -5.18 -11.28 2.80
N ILE A 35 -4.98 -10.47 3.86
CA ILE A 35 -5.39 -9.06 3.90
C ILE A 35 -4.50 -8.24 2.97
N VAL A 36 -3.19 -8.40 3.01
CA VAL A 36 -2.21 -7.75 2.13
C VAL A 36 -2.41 -8.14 0.66
N GLY A 37 -2.74 -9.41 0.41
CA GLY A 37 -3.00 -9.99 -0.91
C GLY A 37 -1.94 -10.96 -1.41
N PHE A 38 -0.82 -11.07 -0.72
CA PHE A 38 0.28 -11.97 -1.05
C PHE A 38 1.24 -12.09 0.15
N ASP A 39 2.17 -13.03 0.06
CA ASP A 39 3.31 -13.10 0.97
C ASP A 39 4.41 -12.13 0.48
N PRO A 40 4.71 -11.07 1.22
CA PRO A 40 5.70 -10.08 0.78
C PRO A 40 7.12 -10.64 0.61
N GLN A 41 7.48 -11.72 1.31
CA GLN A 41 8.84 -12.30 1.30
C GLN A 41 9.93 -11.24 1.43
N PHE A 42 9.79 -10.40 2.45
CA PHE A 42 10.67 -9.26 2.68
C PHE A 42 12.10 -9.69 2.95
N SER A 43 13.08 -9.09 2.24
CA SER A 43 14.50 -9.43 2.34
C SER A 43 15.41 -8.27 2.69
N GLY A 44 14.92 -7.03 2.67
CA GLY A 44 15.74 -5.87 3.02
C GLY A 44 15.11 -4.53 2.67
N TYR A 45 15.77 -3.47 3.11
CA TYR A 45 15.33 -2.09 2.91
C TYR A 45 16.52 -1.12 2.76
N ARG A 46 16.24 0.09 2.27
CA ARG A 46 17.16 1.24 2.28
C ARG A 46 16.38 2.51 2.55
N ILE A 47 16.86 3.32 3.49
CA ILE A 47 16.28 4.61 3.87
C ILE A 47 16.92 5.73 3.04
N GLY A 48 16.11 6.73 2.67
CA GLY A 48 16.60 7.95 2.04
C GLY A 48 16.90 7.83 0.54
N GLU A 49 16.27 6.87 -0.11
CA GLU A 49 16.36 6.68 -1.57
C GLU A 49 15.37 7.62 -2.27
N THR A 50 15.76 8.12 -3.45
CA THR A 50 14.83 8.87 -4.31
C THR A 50 14.00 7.88 -5.11
N ILE A 51 12.70 7.89 -4.90
CA ILE A 51 11.75 7.03 -5.60
C ILE A 51 10.94 7.88 -6.57
N ARG A 52 11.01 7.53 -7.87
CA ARG A 52 10.10 8.03 -8.87
C ARG A 52 8.88 7.12 -8.92
N THR A 53 7.74 7.70 -8.61
CA THR A 53 6.45 7.01 -8.62
C THR A 53 5.77 7.21 -9.96
N GLU A 54 5.29 6.11 -10.56
CA GLU A 54 4.54 6.08 -11.81
C GLU A 54 3.09 5.63 -11.54
N ILE A 55 2.18 6.08 -12.39
CA ILE A 55 0.75 5.78 -12.28
C ILE A 55 0.43 4.55 -13.14
N ALA A 56 0.06 3.44 -12.49
CA ALA A 56 -0.32 2.21 -13.18
C ALA A 56 -1.77 2.23 -13.68
N ASP A 57 -2.67 2.86 -12.92
CA ASP A 57 -4.07 3.06 -13.32
C ASP A 57 -4.46 4.54 -13.12
N PRO A 58 -4.52 5.34 -14.19
CA PRO A 58 -4.89 6.75 -14.13
C PRO A 58 -6.40 7.00 -13.97
N ASP A 59 -7.24 5.98 -14.14
CA ASP A 59 -8.70 6.11 -14.09
C ASP A 59 -9.30 5.77 -12.73
N HIS A 60 -8.53 5.10 -11.87
CA HIS A 60 -8.99 4.73 -10.53
C HIS A 60 -9.23 5.99 -9.67
N PRO A 61 -10.29 6.04 -8.81
CA PRO A 61 -10.60 7.21 -7.98
C PRO A 61 -9.43 7.72 -7.11
N ILE A 62 -8.53 6.83 -6.67
CA ILE A 62 -7.37 7.20 -5.86
C ILE A 62 -6.32 7.96 -6.68
N THR A 63 -6.11 7.59 -7.93
CA THR A 63 -5.01 8.07 -8.80
C THR A 63 -5.45 9.03 -9.89
N ARG A 64 -6.75 9.16 -10.13
CA ARG A 64 -7.28 10.03 -11.19
C ARG A 64 -6.75 11.45 -11.10
N GLY A 65 -6.10 11.93 -12.17
CA GLY A 65 -5.51 13.25 -12.28
C GLY A 65 -4.27 13.45 -11.42
N VAL A 66 -3.68 12.36 -10.91
CA VAL A 66 -2.36 12.39 -10.28
C VAL A 66 -1.30 12.19 -11.37
N GLU A 67 -0.27 13.03 -11.34
CA GLU A 67 0.87 12.93 -12.24
C GLU A 67 2.02 12.18 -11.57
N PRO A 68 2.91 11.51 -12.32
CA PRO A 68 4.13 10.93 -11.77
C PRO A 68 4.96 11.94 -10.99
N TRP A 69 5.56 11.51 -9.88
CA TRP A 69 6.35 12.39 -9.01
C TRP A 69 7.55 11.68 -8.40
N GLU A 70 8.45 12.47 -7.84
CA GLU A 70 9.59 11.98 -7.06
C GLU A 70 9.43 12.36 -5.60
N MET A 71 9.91 11.48 -4.72
CA MET A 71 10.00 11.74 -3.29
C MET A 71 11.17 10.95 -2.69
N ILE A 72 11.64 11.38 -1.52
CA ILE A 72 12.58 10.61 -0.72
C ILE A 72 11.80 9.70 0.20
N ASP A 73 12.12 8.40 0.18
CA ASP A 73 11.43 7.42 1.00
C ASP A 73 12.35 6.21 1.31
N GLU A 74 11.78 5.18 1.88
CA GLU A 74 12.41 3.89 2.11
C GLU A 74 12.03 2.90 1.01
N THR A 75 13.01 2.15 0.52
CA THR A 75 12.78 1.05 -0.44
C THR A 75 12.57 -0.26 0.30
N TYR A 76 11.71 -1.13 -0.25
CA TYR A 76 11.49 -2.50 0.22
C TYR A 76 11.83 -3.52 -0.86
N GLN A 77 12.81 -4.38 -0.55
CA GLN A 77 13.08 -5.57 -1.34
C GLN A 77 12.10 -6.67 -0.92
N MET A 78 11.00 -6.76 -1.63
CA MET A 78 9.92 -7.72 -1.38
C MET A 78 9.29 -8.16 -2.71
N MET A 79 8.40 -9.15 -2.66
CA MET A 79 7.59 -9.54 -3.81
C MET A 79 6.66 -8.41 -4.25
N ASN A 80 6.27 -8.42 -5.51
CA ASN A 80 5.25 -7.51 -6.04
C ASN A 80 3.85 -7.97 -5.66
N ALA A 81 2.90 -7.05 -5.65
CA ALA A 81 1.49 -7.39 -5.49
C ALA A 81 1.05 -8.38 -6.57
N GLY A 82 0.46 -9.49 -6.13
CA GLY A 82 0.11 -10.63 -6.96
C GLY A 82 -1.33 -10.60 -7.49
N GLU A 83 -1.79 -11.76 -7.92
CA GLU A 83 -3.15 -11.97 -8.40
C GLU A 83 -4.20 -11.53 -7.37
N GLY A 84 -5.27 -10.91 -7.82
CA GLY A 84 -6.32 -10.35 -6.95
C GLY A 84 -5.99 -9.00 -6.32
N CYS A 85 -4.83 -8.43 -6.65
CA CYS A 85 -4.45 -7.06 -6.31
C CYS A 85 -4.56 -6.16 -7.55
N HIS A 86 -5.20 -5.01 -7.38
CA HIS A 86 -5.28 -3.98 -8.41
C HIS A 86 -4.20 -2.94 -8.16
N VAL A 87 -3.14 -2.97 -8.96
CA VAL A 87 -1.97 -2.09 -8.82
C VAL A 87 -2.33 -0.68 -9.27
N LEU A 88 -2.03 0.31 -8.43
CA LEU A 88 -2.30 1.73 -8.68
C LEU A 88 -1.03 2.53 -8.94
N LEU A 89 0.04 2.25 -8.20
CA LEU A 89 1.32 2.95 -8.28
C LEU A 89 2.47 1.96 -8.40
N THR A 90 3.46 2.34 -9.18
CA THR A 90 4.67 1.55 -9.42
C THR A 90 5.93 2.41 -9.34
N CYS A 91 7.09 1.79 -9.29
CA CYS A 91 8.39 2.42 -9.52
C CYS A 91 9.37 1.42 -10.14
N ASP A 92 10.41 1.94 -10.80
CA ASP A 92 11.48 1.15 -11.40
C ASP A 92 12.79 1.21 -10.59
N HIS A 93 12.69 1.53 -9.29
CA HIS A 93 13.88 1.62 -8.45
C HIS A 93 14.51 0.22 -8.24
N PRO A 94 15.82 0.03 -8.52
CA PRO A 94 16.46 -1.31 -8.57
C PRO A 94 16.50 -2.04 -7.21
N ARG A 95 16.26 -1.32 -6.12
CA ARG A 95 16.22 -1.86 -4.74
C ARG A 95 14.83 -1.78 -4.11
N ASN A 96 13.80 -1.65 -4.91
CA ASN A 96 12.41 -1.64 -4.43
C ASN A 96 11.59 -2.69 -5.18
N ALA A 97 10.54 -3.19 -4.55
CA ALA A 97 9.47 -3.87 -5.26
C ALA A 97 8.89 -2.92 -6.32
N HIS A 98 8.53 -3.43 -7.48
CA HIS A 98 7.94 -2.61 -8.54
C HIS A 98 6.59 -2.00 -8.11
N THR A 99 5.79 -2.71 -7.33
CA THR A 99 4.51 -2.21 -6.81
C THR A 99 4.68 -1.34 -5.56
N LEU A 100 4.16 -0.10 -5.62
CA LEU A 100 4.14 0.83 -4.48
C LEU A 100 2.80 0.90 -3.78
N ALA A 101 1.69 0.88 -4.54
CA ALA A 101 0.34 0.92 -3.96
C ALA A 101 -0.62 0.05 -4.76
N TRP A 102 -1.55 -0.58 -4.05
CA TRP A 102 -2.58 -1.42 -4.65
C TRP A 102 -3.84 -1.42 -3.81
N THR A 103 -4.94 -1.80 -4.44
CA THR A 103 -6.22 -2.07 -3.78
C THR A 103 -6.63 -3.51 -3.96
N ARG A 104 -7.49 -4.00 -3.09
CA ARG A 104 -8.13 -5.29 -3.22
C ARG A 104 -9.40 -5.37 -2.38
N GLN A 105 -10.16 -6.42 -2.61
CA GLN A 105 -11.26 -6.81 -1.74
C GLN A 105 -10.77 -7.92 -0.79
N TYR A 106 -11.03 -7.75 0.50
CA TYR A 106 -10.84 -8.79 1.51
C TYR A 106 -12.16 -9.00 2.24
N ARG A 107 -12.84 -10.13 1.97
CA ARG A 107 -14.19 -10.39 2.48
C ARG A 107 -15.15 -9.22 2.19
N GLY A 108 -15.77 -8.62 3.21
CA GLY A 108 -16.63 -7.44 3.08
C GLY A 108 -15.91 -6.10 2.99
N ALA A 109 -14.58 -6.06 3.17
CA ALA A 109 -13.79 -4.85 3.29
C ALA A 109 -13.04 -4.48 2.01
N ARG A 110 -13.00 -3.18 1.67
CA ARG A 110 -12.04 -2.61 0.72
C ARG A 110 -10.70 -2.43 1.42
N VAL A 111 -9.62 -2.87 0.80
CA VAL A 111 -8.26 -2.74 1.31
C VAL A 111 -7.45 -1.84 0.39
N PHE A 112 -6.75 -0.88 0.97
CA PHE A 112 -5.73 -0.07 0.29
C PHE A 112 -4.39 -0.27 0.98
N CYS A 113 -3.41 -0.73 0.23
CA CYS A 113 -2.02 -0.90 0.68
C CYS A 113 -1.15 0.16 0.02
N TYR A 114 -0.28 0.81 0.79
CA TYR A 114 0.66 1.80 0.29
C TYR A 114 2.01 1.63 1.00
N GLN A 115 3.03 1.18 0.24
CA GLN A 115 4.36 0.90 0.76
C GLN A 115 5.08 2.13 1.30
N SER A 116 4.89 3.28 0.65
CA SER A 116 5.53 4.55 1.02
C SER A 116 5.08 5.09 2.38
N GLY A 117 5.91 5.95 3.00
CA GLY A 117 5.53 6.64 4.23
C GLY A 117 6.50 6.51 5.40
N HIS A 118 7.79 6.32 5.11
CA HIS A 118 8.80 6.04 6.14
C HIS A 118 8.97 7.18 7.15
N ASP A 119 9.21 8.40 6.68
CA ASP A 119 9.55 9.53 7.55
C ASP A 119 8.95 10.87 7.08
N ASP A 120 9.31 11.95 7.74
CA ASP A 120 8.83 13.30 7.49
C ASP A 120 9.10 13.77 6.04
N ARG A 121 10.18 13.32 5.41
CA ARG A 121 10.51 13.66 4.01
C ARG A 121 9.45 13.16 3.03
N THR A 122 8.89 11.97 3.27
CA THR A 122 7.75 11.44 2.53
C THR A 122 6.47 12.19 2.92
N TRP A 123 6.25 12.40 4.22
CA TRP A 123 5.02 12.99 4.75
C TRP A 123 4.82 14.47 4.40
N VAL A 124 5.87 15.23 4.10
CA VAL A 124 5.74 16.62 3.60
C VAL A 124 5.35 16.67 2.11
N ASN A 125 5.48 15.57 1.37
CA ASN A 125 5.12 15.52 -0.05
C ASN A 125 3.59 15.63 -0.23
N PRO A 126 3.09 16.66 -0.96
CA PRO A 126 1.65 16.89 -1.07
C PRO A 126 0.94 15.82 -1.89
N ILE A 127 1.62 15.21 -2.89
CA ILE A 127 1.03 14.18 -3.74
C ILE A 127 0.89 12.88 -2.95
N PHE A 128 1.90 12.48 -2.18
CA PHE A 128 1.82 11.35 -1.24
C PHE A 128 0.61 11.49 -0.31
N ARG A 129 0.46 12.66 0.31
CA ARG A 129 -0.66 12.93 1.24
C ARG A 129 -2.01 12.87 0.54
N GLU A 130 -2.11 13.37 -0.68
CA GLU A 130 -3.36 13.35 -1.44
C GLU A 130 -3.74 11.92 -1.83
N VAL A 131 -2.80 11.10 -2.29
CA VAL A 131 -3.02 9.68 -2.60
C VAL A 131 -3.47 8.93 -1.34
N LEU A 132 -2.79 9.14 -0.20
CA LEU A 132 -3.17 8.52 1.06
C LEU A 132 -4.58 8.95 1.50
N ARG A 133 -4.90 10.24 1.44
CA ARG A 133 -6.23 10.77 1.75
C ARG A 133 -7.32 10.11 0.88
N ARG A 134 -7.07 10.00 -0.44
CA ARG A 134 -8.01 9.34 -1.36
C ARG A 134 -8.13 7.84 -1.06
N GLY A 135 -7.03 7.18 -0.71
CA GLY A 135 -7.04 5.77 -0.30
C GLY A 135 -7.95 5.53 0.91
N ILE A 136 -7.85 6.40 1.93
CA ILE A 136 -8.72 6.36 3.11
C ILE A 136 -10.20 6.58 2.71
N LEU A 137 -10.48 7.58 1.89
CA LEU A 137 -11.86 7.86 1.44
C LEU A 137 -12.44 6.74 0.58
N TRP A 138 -11.62 6.14 -0.29
CA TRP A 138 -12.04 5.03 -1.13
C TRP A 138 -12.36 3.78 -0.29
N THR A 139 -11.53 3.44 0.67
CA THR A 139 -11.79 2.30 1.56
C THR A 139 -13.05 2.52 2.42
N ALA A 140 -13.33 3.78 2.78
CA ALA A 140 -14.54 4.18 3.51
C ALA A 140 -15.79 4.32 2.61
N GLY A 141 -15.69 4.07 1.29
CA GLY A 141 -16.81 4.20 0.35
C GLY A 141 -17.29 5.65 0.14
N ARG A 142 -16.38 6.61 0.26
CA ARG A 142 -16.70 8.05 0.12
C ARG A 142 -16.33 8.61 -1.26
N ILE A 143 -15.56 7.87 -2.03
CA ILE A 143 -15.24 8.10 -3.45
C ILE A 143 -15.20 6.78 -4.19
#